data_b03b14e7d592d39a69ee63684bf12c80
#
_entry.id   b03b14e7d592d39a69ee63684bf12c80
#
_cell.length_a   1.000
_cell.length_b   1.000
_cell.length_c   1.000
_cell.angle_alpha   90.00
_cell.angle_beta   90.00
_cell.angle_gamma   90.00
#
_symmetry.space_group_name_H-M   'P 1'
#
loop_
_entity.id
_entity.type
_entity.pdbx_description
1 polymer ?
#
loop_
_entity_poly.entity_id
_entity_poly.type
_entity_poly.pdbx_seq_one_letter_code
_entity_poly.pdbx_strand_id
1 'polypeptide(L)'
;MPILQGITSHQWRVPAEPFRVTSDDGVHIRGSRLGDGEPSRPALMLAHGMIGWHRKPKFAAFAELLTPYFTVFAMDLRGHGESDGVCDFGGAEIWDLEAVHRHAREQGHTTAISCGTSMGGIAAIRHGGLIGGTDAVVGISSLAYWDWHDDAHPRARRNMHARIGTPAGRAALRAFGVRMPDRWDPPESPEDVIGKIAPTPVVIVHGADDKLFPPSHARKLYDAADEPKRLLIGEGFGHAEDGLTPAFAHKLVDVLREVIDL
;
A
#
# COMPACT_ATOMS: atom_id res chain seq x y z
N MET A 1 -13.69 -12.30 -11.73
CA MET A 1 -13.58 -10.82 -11.67
C MET A 1 -14.96 -10.20 -11.52
N PRO A 2 -15.15 -9.25 -10.63
CA PRO A 2 -16.36 -8.43 -10.64
C PRO A 2 -16.48 -7.70 -11.99
N ILE A 3 -17.67 -7.64 -12.53
CA ILE A 3 -17.96 -7.07 -13.86
C ILE A 3 -17.40 -5.65 -14.02
N LEU A 4 -17.43 -4.84 -12.94
CA LEU A 4 -16.90 -3.47 -12.92
C LEU A 4 -15.37 -3.41 -13.12
N GLN A 5 -14.61 -4.36 -12.60
CA GLN A 5 -13.15 -4.38 -12.79
C GLN A 5 -12.75 -4.67 -14.24
N GLY A 6 -13.47 -5.55 -14.92
CA GLY A 6 -13.20 -5.85 -16.33
C GLY A 6 -13.45 -4.67 -17.28
N ILE A 7 -14.43 -3.83 -16.96
CA ILE A 7 -14.82 -2.69 -17.80
C ILE A 7 -13.93 -1.45 -17.55
N THR A 8 -13.44 -1.27 -16.31
CA THR A 8 -12.74 -0.05 -15.89
C THR A 8 -11.23 -0.21 -15.71
N SER A 9 -10.67 -1.40 -15.98
CA SER A 9 -9.24 -1.64 -15.83
C SER A 9 -8.41 -0.84 -16.83
N HIS A 10 -7.40 -0.17 -16.32
CA HIS A 10 -6.44 0.58 -17.11
C HIS A 10 -5.67 -0.34 -18.08
N GLN A 11 -5.43 0.14 -19.28
CA GLN A 11 -4.51 -0.49 -20.22
C GLN A 11 -3.15 0.19 -20.06
N TRP A 12 -2.11 -0.60 -19.81
CA TRP A 12 -0.75 -0.09 -19.62
C TRP A 12 -0.26 0.65 -20.87
N ARG A 13 0.35 1.82 -20.67
CA ARG A 13 0.96 2.67 -21.71
C ARG A 13 2.48 2.54 -21.72
N VAL A 14 3.03 1.77 -20.80
CA VAL A 14 4.44 1.43 -20.64
C VAL A 14 4.61 -0.09 -20.81
N PRO A 15 5.82 -0.59 -21.04
CA PRO A 15 6.08 -2.02 -21.02
C PRO A 15 5.57 -2.64 -19.71
N ALA A 16 4.83 -3.73 -19.82
CA ALA A 16 4.22 -4.38 -18.67
C ALA A 16 4.19 -5.89 -18.87
N GLU A 17 4.69 -6.63 -17.88
CA GLU A 17 4.68 -8.08 -17.86
C GLU A 17 3.87 -8.58 -16.66
N PRO A 18 2.90 -9.48 -16.86
CA PRO A 18 2.17 -10.06 -15.75
C PRO A 18 3.08 -10.96 -14.93
N PHE A 19 2.90 -10.96 -13.62
CA PHE A 19 3.54 -11.91 -12.73
C PHE A 19 2.53 -12.64 -11.84
N ARG A 20 2.95 -13.81 -11.36
CA ARG A 20 2.25 -14.57 -10.33
C ARG A 20 3.29 -15.12 -9.37
N VAL A 21 3.09 -14.86 -8.07
CA VAL A 21 3.95 -15.39 -7.00
C VAL A 21 3.07 -16.08 -5.96
N THR A 22 3.69 -16.88 -5.11
CA THR A 22 3.00 -17.54 -4.00
C THR A 22 3.59 -17.03 -2.69
N SER A 23 2.74 -16.52 -1.80
CA SER A 23 3.13 -16.11 -0.46
C SER A 23 3.43 -17.33 0.43
N ASP A 24 4.11 -17.11 1.54
CA ASP A 24 4.54 -18.20 2.44
C ASP A 24 3.36 -18.95 3.09
N ASP A 25 2.19 -18.31 3.16
CA ASP A 25 0.94 -18.94 3.59
C ASP A 25 0.11 -19.54 2.43
N GLY A 26 0.71 -19.66 1.23
CA GLY A 26 0.17 -20.39 0.08
C GLY A 26 -0.81 -19.60 -0.78
N VAL A 27 -0.98 -18.29 -0.57
CA VAL A 27 -1.86 -17.45 -1.38
C VAL A 27 -1.17 -17.04 -2.67
N HIS A 28 -1.85 -17.17 -3.82
CA HIS A 28 -1.32 -16.70 -5.10
C HIS A 28 -1.61 -15.22 -5.30
N ILE A 29 -0.55 -14.44 -5.44
CA ILE A 29 -0.58 -13.00 -5.69
C ILE A 29 -0.26 -12.74 -7.16
N ARG A 30 -1.04 -11.87 -7.79
CA ARG A 30 -0.92 -11.49 -9.19
C ARG A 30 -0.72 -9.99 -9.32
N GLY A 31 -0.06 -9.59 -10.40
CA GLY A 31 0.19 -8.19 -10.69
C GLY A 31 0.84 -7.99 -12.04
N SER A 32 1.37 -6.79 -12.22
CA SER A 32 2.16 -6.42 -13.40
C SER A 32 3.48 -5.78 -12.97
N ARG A 33 4.59 -6.26 -13.55
CA ARG A 33 5.87 -5.60 -13.51
C ARG A 33 5.89 -4.56 -14.63
N LEU A 34 6.14 -3.30 -14.29
CA LEU A 34 6.12 -2.18 -15.22
C LEU A 34 7.51 -1.60 -15.40
N GLY A 35 7.79 -1.10 -16.60
CA GLY A 35 9.07 -0.55 -17.01
C GLY A 35 9.89 -1.55 -17.81
N ASP A 36 11.17 -1.26 -18.00
CA ASP A 36 12.10 -2.06 -18.79
C ASP A 36 12.60 -3.33 -18.06
N GLY A 37 12.34 -3.41 -16.75
CA GLY A 37 12.74 -4.56 -15.92
C GLY A 37 14.23 -4.63 -15.63
N GLU A 38 14.99 -3.55 -15.86
CA GLU A 38 16.42 -3.50 -15.61
C GLU A 38 16.75 -3.71 -14.12
N PRO A 39 17.52 -4.74 -13.74
CA PRO A 39 17.85 -5.04 -12.35
C PRO A 39 18.61 -3.93 -11.63
N SER A 40 19.34 -3.09 -12.37
CA SER A 40 20.04 -1.92 -11.83
C SER A 40 19.10 -0.83 -11.30
N ARG A 41 17.83 -0.81 -11.74
CA ARG A 41 16.81 0.08 -11.18
C ARG A 41 16.26 -0.47 -9.88
N PRO A 42 16.01 0.38 -8.87
CA PRO A 42 15.31 -0.06 -7.67
C PRO A 42 13.93 -0.63 -8.00
N ALA A 43 13.57 -1.72 -7.36
CA ALA A 43 12.23 -2.30 -7.43
C ALA A 43 11.30 -1.58 -6.45
N LEU A 44 10.11 -1.19 -6.90
CA LEU A 44 9.07 -0.59 -6.06
C LEU A 44 7.85 -1.51 -6.03
N MET A 45 7.59 -2.15 -4.90
CA MET A 45 6.38 -2.90 -4.65
C MET A 45 5.25 -1.93 -4.33
N LEU A 46 4.25 -1.85 -5.21
CA LEU A 46 3.17 -0.88 -5.11
C LEU A 46 1.85 -1.56 -4.75
N ALA A 47 1.38 -1.35 -3.51
CA ALA A 47 0.19 -1.96 -2.93
C ALA A 47 -0.98 -0.96 -2.87
N HIS A 48 -2.15 -1.37 -3.36
CA HIS A 48 -3.36 -0.55 -3.41
C HIS A 48 -4.15 -0.52 -2.09
N GLY A 49 -5.07 0.43 -1.96
CA GLY A 49 -6.04 0.50 -0.87
C GLY A 49 -7.20 -0.49 -1.02
N MET A 50 -8.03 -0.58 0.03
CA MET A 50 -9.27 -1.37 0.02
C MET A 50 -10.18 -0.93 -1.14
N ILE A 51 -10.88 -1.88 -1.78
CA ILE A 51 -11.66 -1.67 -3.02
C ILE A 51 -10.75 -1.21 -4.17
N GLY A 52 -9.47 -1.58 -4.14
CA GLY A 52 -8.49 -1.35 -5.19
C GLY A 52 -8.18 -2.62 -5.98
N TRP A 53 -7.45 -2.45 -7.07
CA TRP A 53 -6.72 -3.47 -7.82
C TRP A 53 -5.60 -2.79 -8.60
N HIS A 54 -4.57 -3.53 -8.97
CA HIS A 54 -3.36 -2.95 -9.57
C HIS A 54 -3.61 -2.16 -10.88
N ARG A 55 -4.70 -2.46 -11.60
CA ARG A 55 -5.11 -1.76 -12.83
C ARG A 55 -6.27 -0.77 -12.62
N LYS A 56 -6.55 -0.36 -11.38
CA LYS A 56 -7.52 0.72 -11.12
C LYS A 56 -6.99 2.04 -11.70
N PRO A 57 -7.79 2.79 -12.50
CA PRO A 57 -7.27 3.83 -13.38
C PRO A 57 -6.31 4.84 -12.74
N LYS A 58 -6.67 5.48 -11.62
CA LYS A 58 -5.80 6.45 -10.95
C LYS A 58 -4.52 5.81 -10.37
N PHE A 59 -4.67 4.64 -9.76
CA PHE A 59 -3.55 3.89 -9.17
C PHE A 59 -2.59 3.40 -10.26
N ALA A 60 -3.12 2.86 -11.34
CA ALA A 60 -2.32 2.40 -12.47
C ALA A 60 -1.59 3.56 -13.18
N ALA A 61 -2.27 4.70 -13.38
CA ALA A 61 -1.62 5.88 -13.95
C ALA A 61 -0.47 6.38 -13.06
N PHE A 62 -0.62 6.31 -11.73
CA PHE A 62 0.47 6.64 -10.81
C PHE A 62 1.63 5.64 -10.91
N ALA A 63 1.33 4.34 -11.01
CA ALA A 63 2.37 3.33 -11.23
C ALA A 63 3.20 3.60 -12.49
N GLU A 64 2.55 4.01 -13.60
CA GLU A 64 3.22 4.40 -14.84
C GLU A 64 4.14 5.61 -14.67
N LEU A 65 3.74 6.62 -13.88
CA LEU A 65 4.55 7.81 -13.61
C LEU A 65 5.85 7.49 -12.85
N LEU A 66 5.91 6.37 -12.16
CA LEU A 66 7.07 5.93 -11.41
C LEU A 66 8.07 5.11 -12.23
N THR A 67 7.67 4.58 -13.41
CA THR A 67 8.52 3.71 -14.23
C THR A 67 9.81 4.35 -14.77
N PRO A 68 9.92 5.67 -14.95
CA PRO A 68 11.22 6.28 -15.29
C PRO A 68 12.30 6.14 -14.22
N TYR A 69 11.87 5.84 -12.97
CA TYR A 69 12.76 5.82 -11.79
C TYR A 69 12.90 4.41 -11.20
N PHE A 70 11.87 3.58 -11.35
CA PHE A 70 11.76 2.26 -10.72
C PHE A 70 11.30 1.20 -11.71
N THR A 71 11.68 -0.05 -11.46
CA THR A 71 10.89 -1.18 -11.90
C THR A 71 9.73 -1.34 -10.94
N VAL A 72 8.49 -1.08 -11.39
CA VAL A 72 7.31 -1.07 -10.52
C VAL A 72 6.59 -2.41 -10.55
N PHE A 73 6.47 -3.06 -9.41
CA PHE A 73 5.67 -4.27 -9.20
C PHE A 73 4.31 -3.86 -8.61
N ALA A 74 3.35 -3.54 -9.48
CA ALA A 74 1.98 -3.23 -9.08
C ALA A 74 1.22 -4.53 -8.88
N MET A 75 0.73 -4.78 -7.66
CA MET A 75 0.11 -6.05 -7.28
C MET A 75 -1.36 -5.89 -6.89
N ASP A 76 -2.14 -6.92 -7.11
CA ASP A 76 -3.40 -7.13 -6.41
C ASP A 76 -3.10 -7.79 -5.06
N LEU A 77 -3.43 -7.12 -3.97
CA LEU A 77 -3.35 -7.74 -2.64
C LEU A 77 -4.35 -8.89 -2.51
N ARG A 78 -4.09 -9.82 -1.61
CA ARG A 78 -5.03 -10.92 -1.31
C ARG A 78 -6.46 -10.44 -1.14
N GLY A 79 -7.40 -11.23 -1.57
CA GLY A 79 -8.80 -10.83 -1.50
C GLY A 79 -9.25 -9.82 -2.55
N HIS A 80 -8.36 -9.32 -3.41
CA HIS A 80 -8.66 -8.31 -4.43
C HIS A 80 -8.27 -8.79 -5.84
N GLY A 81 -8.84 -8.15 -6.84
CA GLY A 81 -8.48 -8.32 -8.26
C GLY A 81 -8.36 -9.77 -8.69
N GLU A 82 -7.23 -10.13 -9.27
CA GLU A 82 -6.90 -11.46 -9.77
C GLU A 82 -6.14 -12.33 -8.77
N SER A 83 -5.70 -11.78 -7.62
CA SER A 83 -5.06 -12.53 -6.54
C SER A 83 -6.05 -13.40 -5.81
N ASP A 84 -5.59 -14.50 -5.22
CA ASP A 84 -6.41 -15.41 -4.42
C ASP A 84 -6.56 -14.87 -2.97
N GLY A 85 -7.04 -15.71 -2.06
CA GLY A 85 -7.13 -15.44 -0.64
C GLY A 85 -8.25 -14.50 -0.23
N VAL A 86 -8.12 -14.00 0.99
CA VAL A 86 -9.11 -13.16 1.69
C VAL A 86 -8.40 -11.94 2.25
N CYS A 87 -8.99 -10.76 2.11
CA CYS A 87 -8.48 -9.50 2.64
C CYS A 87 -8.47 -9.51 4.17
N ASP A 88 -7.31 -9.17 4.75
CA ASP A 88 -7.10 -9.04 6.20
C ASP A 88 -6.83 -7.59 6.63
N PHE A 89 -7.13 -6.67 5.76
CA PHE A 89 -7.03 -5.22 5.98
C PHE A 89 -5.64 -4.73 6.46
N GLY A 90 -4.58 -5.22 5.84
CA GLY A 90 -3.19 -4.88 6.16
C GLY A 90 -2.55 -5.83 7.19
N GLY A 91 -3.26 -6.88 7.57
CA GLY A 91 -2.75 -7.96 8.42
C GLY A 91 -1.87 -8.92 7.66
N ALA A 92 -2.48 -9.91 7.03
CA ALA A 92 -1.80 -10.94 6.27
C ALA A 92 -1.24 -10.45 4.92
N GLU A 93 -1.62 -9.26 4.46
CA GLU A 93 -1.07 -8.62 3.25
C GLU A 93 0.44 -8.36 3.33
N ILE A 94 1.06 -8.43 4.52
CA ILE A 94 2.53 -8.40 4.66
C ILE A 94 3.20 -9.56 3.92
N TRP A 95 2.58 -10.74 3.88
CA TRP A 95 3.09 -11.89 3.15
C TRP A 95 2.98 -11.73 1.63
N ASP A 96 2.01 -10.93 1.16
CA ASP A 96 1.88 -10.59 -0.26
C ASP A 96 3.06 -9.72 -0.70
N LEU A 97 3.36 -8.69 0.10
CA LEU A 97 4.51 -7.82 -0.13
C LEU A 97 5.81 -8.62 -0.11
N GLU A 98 6.02 -9.48 0.90
CA GLU A 98 7.21 -10.33 1.00
C GLU A 98 7.39 -11.23 -0.22
N ALA A 99 6.32 -11.87 -0.70
CA ALA A 99 6.38 -12.72 -1.88
C ALA A 99 6.82 -11.95 -3.13
N VAL A 100 6.33 -10.70 -3.30
CA VAL A 100 6.72 -9.85 -4.43
C VAL A 100 8.14 -9.28 -4.24
N HIS A 101 8.56 -8.96 -3.02
CA HIS A 101 9.94 -8.60 -2.70
C HIS A 101 10.92 -9.71 -3.10
N ARG A 102 10.65 -10.94 -2.66
CA ARG A 102 11.47 -12.12 -3.01
C ARG A 102 11.54 -12.29 -4.53
N HIS A 103 10.42 -12.17 -5.22
CA HIS A 103 10.37 -12.24 -6.68
C HIS A 103 11.23 -11.16 -7.36
N ALA A 104 11.19 -9.90 -6.87
CA ALA A 104 12.04 -8.84 -7.39
C ALA A 104 13.54 -9.14 -7.15
N ARG A 105 13.89 -9.64 -5.96
CA ARG A 105 15.27 -10.08 -5.64
C ARG A 105 15.74 -11.23 -6.54
N GLU A 106 14.88 -12.20 -6.82
CA GLU A 106 15.17 -13.32 -7.75
C GLU A 106 15.40 -12.81 -9.19
N GLN A 107 14.80 -11.69 -9.59
CA GLN A 107 15.06 -11.01 -10.86
C GLN A 107 16.34 -10.15 -10.85
N GLY A 108 17.06 -10.09 -9.74
CA GLY A 108 18.36 -9.42 -9.62
C GLY A 108 18.30 -8.00 -9.07
N HIS A 109 17.13 -7.48 -8.68
CA HIS A 109 17.04 -6.17 -8.05
C HIS A 109 17.71 -6.16 -6.68
N THR A 110 18.70 -5.30 -6.49
CA THR A 110 19.44 -5.15 -5.22
C THR A 110 18.80 -4.17 -4.27
N THR A 111 17.99 -3.24 -4.76
CA THR A 111 17.21 -2.29 -3.96
C THR A 111 15.73 -2.54 -4.17
N ALA A 112 14.97 -2.68 -3.07
CA ALA A 112 13.55 -3.00 -3.12
C ALA A 112 12.78 -2.22 -2.05
N ILE A 113 11.75 -1.49 -2.46
CA ILE A 113 11.00 -0.53 -1.66
C ILE A 113 9.56 -1.01 -1.47
N SER A 114 9.07 -1.05 -0.23
CA SER A 114 7.66 -1.28 0.06
C SER A 114 6.89 0.03 0.02
N CYS A 115 5.93 0.16 -0.89
CA CYS A 115 5.09 1.35 -1.04
C CYS A 115 3.61 0.95 -1.10
N GLY A 116 2.76 1.68 -0.40
CA GLY A 116 1.33 1.40 -0.48
C GLY A 116 0.44 2.57 -0.09
N THR A 117 -0.82 2.48 -0.53
CA THR A 117 -1.85 3.48 -0.26
C THR A 117 -2.91 2.92 0.67
N SER A 118 -3.36 3.69 1.68
CA SER A 118 -4.41 3.30 2.63
C SER A 118 -4.11 1.92 3.24
N MET A 119 -4.93 0.91 3.01
CA MET A 119 -4.70 -0.47 3.43
C MET A 119 -3.33 -1.02 2.95
N GLY A 120 -2.94 -0.75 1.71
CA GLY A 120 -1.61 -1.12 1.21
C GLY A 120 -0.48 -0.41 1.96
N GLY A 121 -0.69 0.83 2.40
CA GLY A 121 0.25 1.57 3.24
C GLY A 121 0.37 0.97 4.65
N ILE A 122 -0.75 0.49 5.22
CA ILE A 122 -0.75 -0.28 6.46
C ILE A 122 0.11 -1.54 6.30
N ALA A 123 -0.13 -2.29 5.20
CA ALA A 123 0.63 -3.50 4.90
C ALA A 123 2.12 -3.20 4.70
N ALA A 124 2.49 -2.11 4.00
CA ALA A 124 3.88 -1.72 3.79
C ALA A 124 4.61 -1.38 5.10
N ILE A 125 3.97 -0.61 6.01
CA ILE A 125 4.53 -0.29 7.32
C ILE A 125 4.70 -1.57 8.15
N ARG A 126 3.69 -2.42 8.19
CA ARG A 126 3.73 -3.67 8.96
C ARG A 126 4.73 -4.68 8.36
N HIS A 127 4.85 -4.73 7.03
CA HIS A 127 5.88 -5.53 6.37
C HIS A 127 7.28 -5.08 6.81
N GLY A 128 7.58 -3.78 6.71
CA GLY A 128 8.86 -3.23 7.13
C GLY A 128 9.19 -3.49 8.61
N GLY A 129 8.20 -3.35 9.50
CA GLY A 129 8.41 -3.50 10.95
C GLY A 129 8.40 -4.94 11.46
N LEU A 130 7.77 -5.90 10.76
CA LEU A 130 7.60 -7.28 11.22
C LEU A 130 8.43 -8.30 10.43
N ILE A 131 8.67 -8.06 9.15
CA ILE A 131 9.45 -8.95 8.28
C ILE A 131 10.78 -8.30 7.94
N GLY A 132 10.79 -7.03 7.55
CA GLY A 132 12.00 -6.33 7.13
C GLY A 132 12.38 -6.66 5.68
N GLY A 133 13.68 -6.60 5.36
CA GLY A 133 14.20 -6.95 4.03
C GLY A 133 13.88 -5.94 2.91
N THR A 134 13.28 -4.81 3.26
CA THR A 134 13.03 -3.66 2.38
C THR A 134 14.06 -2.56 2.62
N ASP A 135 14.44 -1.83 1.57
CA ASP A 135 15.43 -0.74 1.64
C ASP A 135 14.79 0.61 1.96
N ALA A 136 13.48 0.74 1.80
CA ALA A 136 12.68 1.85 2.30
C ALA A 136 11.20 1.44 2.41
N VAL A 137 10.46 2.14 3.27
CA VAL A 137 9.01 1.97 3.42
C VAL A 137 8.30 3.27 3.13
N VAL A 138 7.23 3.23 2.31
CA VAL A 138 6.38 4.38 2.00
C VAL A 138 4.93 4.05 2.36
N GLY A 139 4.39 4.73 3.36
CA GLY A 139 2.98 4.64 3.74
C GLY A 139 2.20 5.88 3.34
N ILE A 140 1.27 5.76 2.39
CA ILE A 140 0.43 6.86 1.88
C ILE A 140 -0.96 6.75 2.46
N SER A 141 -1.44 7.76 3.19
CA SER A 141 -2.77 7.80 3.84
C SER A 141 -3.05 6.57 4.69
N SER A 142 -2.04 6.12 5.45
CA SER A 142 -2.13 4.94 6.31
C SER A 142 -2.81 5.26 7.63
N LEU A 143 -3.51 4.26 8.16
CA LEU A 143 -4.01 4.26 9.54
C LEU A 143 -2.83 4.05 10.50
N ALA A 144 -2.87 4.69 11.68
CA ALA A 144 -1.86 4.46 12.72
C ALA A 144 -2.26 3.32 13.68
N TYR A 145 -3.53 3.26 14.05
CA TYR A 145 -4.04 2.35 15.08
C TYR A 145 -5.48 1.91 14.80
N TRP A 146 -5.83 0.76 15.36
CA TRP A 146 -7.16 0.15 15.20
C TRP A 146 -8.15 0.60 16.27
N ASP A 147 -7.65 1.04 17.43
CA ASP A 147 -8.49 1.50 18.53
C ASP A 147 -9.02 2.90 18.20
N TRP A 148 -10.29 2.92 17.83
CA TRP A 148 -11.03 4.05 17.31
C TRP A 148 -11.49 5.03 18.41
N HIS A 149 -10.75 5.16 19.50
CA HIS A 149 -11.05 6.11 20.59
C HIS A 149 -10.64 7.55 20.28
N ASP A 150 -10.29 7.87 19.03
CA ASP A 150 -10.04 9.23 18.61
C ASP A 150 -11.35 10.01 18.54
N ASP A 151 -11.69 10.71 19.63
CA ASP A 151 -12.87 11.57 19.73
C ASP A 151 -12.81 12.80 18.81
N ALA A 152 -11.63 13.14 18.27
CA ALA A 152 -11.46 14.24 17.35
C ALA A 152 -12.14 13.98 15.98
N HIS A 153 -12.29 12.72 15.57
CA HIS A 153 -12.85 12.35 14.26
C HIS A 153 -13.91 11.22 14.33
N PRO A 154 -15.01 11.41 15.09
CA PRO A 154 -15.98 10.34 15.36
C PRO A 154 -16.70 9.80 14.13
N ARG A 155 -16.76 10.60 13.03
CA ARG A 155 -17.38 10.15 11.76
C ARG A 155 -16.48 9.17 11.02
N ALA A 156 -15.16 9.45 10.92
CA ALA A 156 -14.19 8.56 10.26
C ALA A 156 -14.16 7.21 10.99
N ARG A 157 -14.04 7.23 12.32
CA ARG A 157 -14.12 6.08 13.20
C ARG A 157 -15.35 5.22 12.91
N ARG A 158 -16.55 5.82 13.00
CA ARG A 158 -17.81 5.10 12.80
C ARG A 158 -17.89 4.50 11.40
N ASN A 159 -17.42 5.20 10.37
CA ASN A 159 -17.47 4.73 8.99
C ASN A 159 -16.57 3.52 8.76
N MET A 160 -15.37 3.49 9.34
CA MET A 160 -14.48 2.34 9.21
C MET A 160 -14.99 1.15 9.99
N HIS A 161 -15.40 1.35 11.26
CA HIS A 161 -16.02 0.28 12.04
C HIS A 161 -17.24 -0.33 11.31
N ALA A 162 -18.10 0.51 10.73
CA ALA A 162 -19.25 0.05 9.96
C ALA A 162 -18.84 -0.80 8.74
N ARG A 163 -17.70 -0.49 8.10
CA ARG A 163 -17.23 -1.20 6.89
C ARG A 163 -16.58 -2.55 7.20
N ILE A 164 -15.64 -2.61 8.13
CA ILE A 164 -14.85 -3.82 8.40
C ILE A 164 -15.25 -4.54 9.69
N GLY A 165 -15.66 -3.80 10.71
CA GLY A 165 -16.04 -4.35 12.01
C GLY A 165 -17.41 -5.04 12.04
N THR A 166 -18.30 -4.77 11.07
CA THR A 166 -19.65 -5.35 11.06
C THR A 166 -19.86 -6.38 9.94
N PRO A 167 -20.70 -7.41 10.16
CA PRO A 167 -21.06 -8.38 9.10
C PRO A 167 -21.68 -7.70 7.87
N ALA A 168 -22.53 -6.68 8.07
CA ALA A 168 -23.18 -5.95 6.99
C ALA A 168 -22.17 -5.15 6.14
N GLY A 169 -21.20 -4.51 6.78
CA GLY A 169 -20.13 -3.78 6.09
C GLY A 169 -19.25 -4.73 5.26
N ARG A 170 -18.85 -5.87 5.82
CA ARG A 170 -18.11 -6.90 5.08
C ARG A 170 -18.90 -7.47 3.92
N ALA A 171 -20.22 -7.68 4.09
CA ALA A 171 -21.09 -8.09 2.98
C ALA A 171 -21.14 -7.04 1.87
N ALA A 172 -21.20 -5.76 2.21
CA ALA A 172 -21.11 -4.66 1.24
C ALA A 172 -19.78 -4.66 0.50
N LEU A 173 -18.64 -4.84 1.19
CA LEU A 173 -17.32 -4.96 0.56
C LEU A 173 -17.24 -6.15 -0.40
N ARG A 174 -17.85 -7.30 -0.05
CA ARG A 174 -17.95 -8.45 -0.96
C ARG A 174 -18.74 -8.11 -2.23
N ALA A 175 -19.80 -7.30 -2.13
CA ALA A 175 -20.53 -6.83 -3.30
C ALA A 175 -19.69 -5.94 -4.23
N PHE A 176 -18.70 -5.21 -3.68
CA PHE A 176 -17.70 -4.48 -4.43
C PHE A 176 -16.51 -5.33 -4.93
N GLY A 177 -16.56 -6.65 -4.69
CA GLY A 177 -15.56 -7.59 -5.19
C GLY A 177 -14.36 -7.82 -4.29
N VAL A 178 -14.39 -7.31 -3.06
CA VAL A 178 -13.38 -7.62 -2.03
C VAL A 178 -13.77 -8.90 -1.33
N ARG A 179 -12.93 -9.93 -1.36
CA ARG A 179 -13.16 -11.17 -0.62
C ARG A 179 -12.80 -10.95 0.85
N MET A 180 -13.79 -10.67 1.67
CA MET A 180 -13.67 -10.42 3.11
C MET A 180 -13.93 -11.70 3.92
N PRO A 181 -13.25 -11.91 5.06
CA PRO A 181 -13.55 -12.98 5.98
C PRO A 181 -14.93 -12.79 6.64
N ASP A 182 -15.48 -13.85 7.20
CA ASP A 182 -16.73 -13.75 7.97
C ASP A 182 -16.53 -13.01 9.29
N ARG A 183 -15.35 -13.16 9.87
CA ARG A 183 -14.89 -12.44 11.06
C ARG A 183 -13.54 -11.81 10.77
N TRP A 184 -13.31 -10.61 11.27
CA TRP A 184 -12.05 -9.93 11.21
C TRP A 184 -11.64 -9.46 12.60
N ASP A 185 -10.45 -9.81 13.03
CA ASP A 185 -9.84 -9.37 14.27
C ASP A 185 -8.64 -8.45 13.90
N PRO A 186 -8.53 -7.25 14.47
CA PRO A 186 -7.47 -6.32 14.10
C PRO A 186 -6.09 -6.91 14.46
N PRO A 187 -5.13 -6.86 13.52
CA PRO A 187 -3.75 -7.22 13.83
C PRO A 187 -3.07 -6.13 14.68
N GLU A 188 -1.82 -6.35 15.07
CA GLU A 188 -0.97 -5.35 15.74
C GLU A 188 -0.99 -4.02 14.96
N SER A 189 -1.18 -2.90 15.65
CA SER A 189 -1.34 -1.60 15.01
C SER A 189 -0.06 -1.14 14.29
N PRO A 190 -0.16 -0.39 13.18
CA PRO A 190 1.01 0.16 12.51
C PRO A 190 1.91 1.00 13.42
N GLU A 191 1.35 1.77 14.37
CA GLU A 191 2.13 2.56 15.32
C GLU A 191 2.97 1.70 16.29
N ASP A 192 2.52 0.48 16.62
CA ASP A 192 3.23 -0.43 17.52
C ASP A 192 4.44 -1.11 16.85
N VAL A 193 4.49 -1.08 15.51
CA VAL A 193 5.53 -1.79 14.74
C VAL A 193 6.44 -0.87 13.93
N ILE A 194 6.03 0.38 13.67
CA ILE A 194 6.76 1.29 12.78
C ILE A 194 8.17 1.63 13.30
N GLY A 195 8.38 1.71 14.61
CA GLY A 195 9.69 1.92 15.22
C GLY A 195 10.68 0.80 14.92
N LYS A 196 10.19 -0.42 14.68
CA LYS A 196 11.02 -1.59 14.35
C LYS A 196 11.61 -1.53 12.91
N ILE A 197 11.17 -0.58 12.08
CA ILE A 197 11.66 -0.40 10.70
C ILE A 197 13.10 0.10 10.70
N ALA A 198 13.48 0.93 11.67
CA ALA A 198 14.83 1.48 11.76
C ALA A 198 15.90 0.36 11.80
N PRO A 199 17.05 0.53 11.12
CA PRO A 199 17.54 1.75 10.46
C PRO A 199 17.04 1.95 9.01
N THR A 200 16.09 1.16 8.52
CA THR A 200 15.50 1.35 7.20
C THR A 200 14.68 2.64 7.18
N PRO A 201 14.83 3.51 6.15
CA PRO A 201 14.07 4.74 6.03
C PRO A 201 12.56 4.52 5.90
N VAL A 202 11.77 5.35 6.60
CA VAL A 202 10.31 5.36 6.45
C VAL A 202 9.83 6.75 5.99
N VAL A 203 9.01 6.76 4.94
CA VAL A 203 8.36 7.96 4.38
C VAL A 203 6.86 7.86 4.62
N ILE A 204 6.32 8.75 5.43
CA ILE A 204 4.90 8.83 5.76
C ILE A 204 4.32 9.98 4.97
N VAL A 205 3.31 9.67 4.15
CA VAL A 205 2.62 10.66 3.30
C VAL A 205 1.14 10.70 3.67
N HIS A 206 0.56 11.90 3.77
CA HIS A 206 -0.86 12.04 4.07
C HIS A 206 -1.46 13.28 3.43
N GLY A 207 -2.74 13.20 3.08
CA GLY A 207 -3.48 14.36 2.61
C GLY A 207 -3.98 15.23 3.78
N ALA A 208 -3.79 16.54 3.68
CA ALA A 208 -4.34 17.49 4.66
C ALA A 208 -5.87 17.45 4.72
N ASP A 209 -6.49 17.13 3.57
CA ASP A 209 -7.95 17.08 3.40
C ASP A 209 -8.54 15.66 3.52
N ASP A 210 -7.77 14.69 4.01
CA ASP A 210 -8.23 13.32 4.19
C ASP A 210 -9.34 13.24 5.25
N LYS A 211 -10.57 12.94 4.78
CA LYS A 211 -11.78 12.83 5.62
C LYS A 211 -12.01 11.41 6.13
N LEU A 212 -11.26 10.43 5.61
CA LEU A 212 -11.39 9.03 6.02
C LEU A 212 -10.42 8.71 7.16
N PHE A 213 -9.14 9.03 6.96
CA PHE A 213 -8.12 8.99 7.99
C PHE A 213 -7.55 10.40 8.15
N PRO A 214 -7.81 11.11 9.26
CA PRO A 214 -7.29 12.45 9.43
C PRO A 214 -5.76 12.48 9.54
N PRO A 215 -5.12 13.62 9.21
CA PRO A 215 -3.65 13.75 9.26
C PRO A 215 -3.00 13.48 10.63
N SER A 216 -3.80 13.42 11.69
CA SER A 216 -3.35 12.98 13.03
C SER A 216 -2.78 11.57 13.02
N HIS A 217 -3.29 10.67 12.16
CA HIS A 217 -2.71 9.33 11.99
C HIS A 217 -1.28 9.39 11.45
N ALA A 218 -1.02 10.22 10.45
CA ALA A 218 0.33 10.38 9.92
C ALA A 218 1.31 10.96 10.94
N ARG A 219 0.85 11.92 11.76
CA ARG A 219 1.67 12.48 12.86
C ARG A 219 1.98 11.43 13.91
N LYS A 220 1.00 10.62 14.31
CA LYS A 220 1.23 9.51 15.24
C LYS A 220 2.22 8.49 14.69
N LEU A 221 2.08 8.09 13.44
CA LEU A 221 3.06 7.20 12.79
C LEU A 221 4.46 7.81 12.78
N TYR A 222 4.56 9.10 12.46
CA TYR A 222 5.84 9.81 12.46
C TYR A 222 6.45 9.89 13.87
N ASP A 223 5.65 10.16 14.88
CA ASP A 223 6.12 10.24 16.28
C ASP A 223 6.59 8.87 16.79
N ALA A 224 5.90 7.79 16.38
CA ALA A 224 6.24 6.41 16.76
C ALA A 224 7.41 5.80 15.96
N ALA A 225 7.74 6.35 14.79
CA ALA A 225 8.86 5.88 13.97
C ALA A 225 10.21 6.36 14.55
N ASP A 226 11.25 5.53 14.41
CA ASP A 226 12.64 5.93 14.63
C ASP A 226 13.28 6.46 13.34
N GLU A 227 14.44 7.13 13.47
CA GLU A 227 15.19 7.66 12.32
C GLU A 227 15.85 6.53 11.50
N PRO A 228 15.99 6.70 10.18
CA PRO A 228 15.61 7.87 9.37
C PRO A 228 14.13 7.88 8.95
N LYS A 229 13.46 9.01 9.15
CA LYS A 229 12.04 9.16 8.84
C LYS A 229 11.72 10.49 8.13
N ARG A 230 10.64 10.50 7.31
CA ARG A 230 10.13 11.70 6.66
C ARG A 230 8.61 11.76 6.77
N LEU A 231 8.08 12.97 6.94
CA LEU A 231 6.64 13.23 6.94
C LEU A 231 6.29 14.24 5.86
N LEU A 232 5.36 13.88 4.98
CA LEU A 232 4.81 14.74 3.94
C LEU A 232 3.30 14.90 4.14
N ILE A 233 2.85 16.12 4.44
CA ILE A 233 1.42 16.46 4.46
C ILE A 233 1.13 17.29 3.21
N GLY A 234 0.28 16.78 2.32
CA GLY A 234 -0.06 17.42 1.04
C GLY A 234 -1.34 18.25 1.15
N GLU A 235 -1.23 19.56 0.86
CA GLU A 235 -2.41 20.42 0.73
C GLU A 235 -3.20 20.08 -0.52
N GLY A 236 -4.54 20.15 -0.45
CA GLY A 236 -5.44 19.76 -1.54
C GLY A 236 -5.44 18.26 -1.85
N PHE A 237 -4.84 17.46 -1.00
CA PHE A 237 -4.76 16.02 -1.08
C PHE A 237 -5.80 15.39 -0.13
N GLY A 238 -6.76 14.68 -0.67
CA GLY A 238 -7.74 13.89 0.09
C GLY A 238 -7.20 12.53 0.51
N HIS A 239 -8.02 11.47 0.41
CA HIS A 239 -7.61 10.13 0.80
C HIS A 239 -6.88 9.40 -0.34
N ALA A 240 -5.69 8.88 -0.06
CA ALA A 240 -4.95 7.93 -0.90
C ALA A 240 -4.88 8.36 -2.39
N GLU A 241 -5.72 7.76 -3.25
CA GLU A 241 -5.70 7.98 -4.69
C GLU A 241 -6.01 9.43 -5.11
N ASP A 242 -6.56 10.26 -4.22
CA ASP A 242 -6.85 11.67 -4.55
C ASP A 242 -5.56 12.49 -4.71
N GLY A 243 -4.47 12.06 -4.05
CA GLY A 243 -3.17 12.71 -4.14
C GLY A 243 -2.20 12.11 -5.14
N LEU A 244 -2.55 11.00 -5.82
CA LEU A 244 -1.67 10.33 -6.77
C LEU A 244 -1.56 11.10 -8.10
N THR A 245 -0.91 12.24 -8.06
CA THR A 245 -0.72 13.17 -9.18
C THR A 245 0.72 13.11 -9.73
N PRO A 246 0.97 13.61 -10.96
CA PRO A 246 2.34 13.72 -11.48
C PRO A 246 3.27 14.54 -10.57
N ALA A 247 2.78 15.63 -10.00
CA ALA A 247 3.56 16.45 -9.07
C ALA A 247 3.94 15.67 -7.81
N PHE A 248 3.02 14.86 -7.29
CA PHE A 248 3.30 14.00 -6.14
C PHE A 248 4.28 12.88 -6.49
N ALA A 249 4.19 12.27 -7.68
CA ALA A 249 5.14 11.25 -8.11
C ALA A 249 6.58 11.80 -8.11
N HIS A 250 6.82 12.99 -8.67
CA HIS A 250 8.13 13.65 -8.63
C HIS A 250 8.57 13.92 -7.18
N LYS A 251 7.69 14.49 -6.36
CA LYS A 251 8.00 14.78 -4.95
C LYS A 251 8.37 13.53 -4.16
N LEU A 252 7.68 12.41 -4.39
CA LEU A 252 7.99 11.14 -3.76
C LEU A 252 9.37 10.63 -4.15
N VAL A 253 9.71 10.70 -5.45
CA VAL A 253 11.04 10.33 -5.96
C VAL A 253 12.13 11.18 -5.32
N ASP A 254 11.93 12.50 -5.25
CA ASP A 254 12.90 13.41 -4.64
C ASP A 254 13.16 13.08 -3.18
N VAL A 255 12.08 12.80 -2.41
CA VAL A 255 12.21 12.41 -1.00
C VAL A 255 12.88 11.05 -0.84
N LEU A 256 12.58 10.09 -1.72
CA LEU A 256 13.27 8.79 -1.68
C LEU A 256 14.77 8.95 -1.94
N ARG A 257 15.18 9.82 -2.87
CA ARG A 257 16.60 10.14 -3.12
C ARG A 257 17.32 10.78 -1.94
N GLU A 258 16.60 11.43 -1.04
CA GLU A 258 17.19 12.00 0.18
C GLU A 258 17.51 10.92 1.23
N VAL A 259 16.85 9.77 1.16
CA VAL A 259 16.91 8.75 2.20
C VAL A 259 17.53 7.43 1.78
N ILE A 260 17.59 7.16 0.48
CA ILE A 260 18.29 6.01 -0.13
C ILE A 260 19.01 6.41 -1.41
N ASP A 261 20.05 5.69 -1.76
CA ASP A 261 20.75 5.84 -3.04
C ASP A 261 19.87 5.23 -4.16
N LEU A 262 19.33 6.10 -5.05
CA LEU A 262 18.49 5.74 -6.20
C LEU A 262 19.22 5.93 -7.51
#